data_a5c74b96042819231e795f657611736d
#
_entry.id   a5c74b96042819231e795f657611736d
#
_cell.length_a   1.000
_cell.length_b   1.000
_cell.length_c   1.000
_cell.angle_alpha   90.00
_cell.angle_beta   90.00
_cell.angle_gamma   90.00
#
_symmetry.space_group_name_H-M   'P 1'
#
loop_
_entity.id
_entity.type
_entity.pdbx_description
1 polymer ?
#
loop_
_entity_poly.entity_id
_entity_poly.type
_entity_poly.pdbx_seq_one_letter_code
_entity_poly.pdbx_strand_id
1 'polypeptide(L)'
;MSFRCQECGYRSPKWLGRCPQCGNYGTFVEEKEAPSQIPPELVSYEPPKPLPEVPAPPPERLSTGMPEVDRVLGGLVPGAVVLFGGEPGIGKSTLLLQIAANLADRYGKVLYVSGEEAPSQIKLRAQRLGHQPPNLFLLSSQDLSLIHI
;
A
#
# COMPACT_ATOMS: atom_id res chain seq x y z
N MET A 1 14.98 13.59 -18.00
CA MET A 1 14.52 14.58 -19.01
C MET A 1 13.67 13.86 -20.02
N SER A 2 12.40 14.21 -20.12
CA SER A 2 11.47 13.69 -21.11
C SER A 2 10.85 14.83 -21.90
N PHE A 3 10.46 14.55 -23.13
CA PHE A 3 9.85 15.53 -24.03
C PHE A 3 8.44 15.08 -24.37
N ARG A 4 7.49 15.99 -24.32
CA ARG A 4 6.09 15.73 -24.61
C ARG A 4 5.60 16.57 -25.78
N CYS A 5 4.89 15.93 -26.69
CA CYS A 5 4.18 16.64 -27.78
C CYS A 5 2.96 17.37 -27.21
N GLN A 6 2.85 18.67 -27.44
CA GLN A 6 1.72 19.49 -26.96
C GLN A 6 0.39 19.15 -27.64
N GLU A 7 0.42 18.64 -28.87
CA GLU A 7 -0.78 18.35 -29.65
C GLU A 7 -1.43 17.00 -29.32
N CYS A 8 -0.62 15.94 -29.16
CA CYS A 8 -1.16 14.58 -28.98
C CYS A 8 -0.73 13.91 -27.68
N GLY A 9 0.14 14.55 -26.87
CA GLY A 9 0.60 13.99 -25.61
C GLY A 9 1.67 12.89 -25.72
N TYR A 10 2.14 12.56 -26.92
CA TYR A 10 3.19 11.55 -27.12
C TYR A 10 4.47 11.93 -26.36
N ARG A 11 5.06 10.99 -25.65
CA ARG A 11 6.30 11.18 -24.85
C ARG A 11 7.49 10.52 -25.52
N SER A 12 8.63 11.21 -25.51
CA SER A 12 9.90 10.73 -26.04
C SER A 12 11.04 11.06 -25.08
N PRO A 13 12.03 10.15 -24.92
CA PRO A 13 13.24 10.45 -24.15
C PRO A 13 14.18 11.45 -24.83
N LYS A 14 13.93 11.76 -26.11
CA LYS A 14 14.71 12.70 -26.91
C LYS A 14 13.80 13.72 -27.57
N TRP A 15 14.29 14.92 -27.77
CA TRP A 15 13.61 15.93 -28.57
C TRP A 15 13.51 15.47 -30.04
N LEU A 16 12.33 15.49 -30.59
CA LEU A 16 12.06 15.12 -31.97
C LEU A 16 11.52 16.33 -32.72
N GLY A 17 12.14 16.64 -33.87
CA GLY A 17 11.66 17.76 -34.72
C GLY A 17 10.25 17.52 -35.27
N ARG A 18 9.83 16.26 -35.45
CA ARG A 18 8.51 15.84 -35.92
C ARG A 18 7.95 14.78 -34.99
N CYS A 19 6.69 14.95 -34.59
CA CYS A 19 6.00 13.96 -33.77
C CYS A 19 5.65 12.71 -34.62
N PRO A 20 6.07 11.49 -34.20
CA PRO A 20 5.76 10.26 -34.96
C PRO A 20 4.28 9.89 -34.87
N GLN A 21 3.54 10.40 -33.89
CA GLN A 21 2.14 10.06 -33.67
C GLN A 21 1.18 11.01 -34.40
N CYS A 22 1.35 12.32 -34.30
CA CYS A 22 0.46 13.30 -34.96
C CYS A 22 1.06 13.93 -36.22
N GLY A 23 2.36 13.73 -36.50
CA GLY A 23 3.02 14.26 -37.68
C GLY A 23 3.41 15.73 -37.64
N ASN A 24 3.04 16.48 -36.61
CA ASN A 24 3.32 17.90 -36.49
C ASN A 24 4.78 18.18 -36.11
N TYR A 25 5.29 19.32 -36.57
CA TYR A 25 6.66 19.74 -36.36
C TYR A 25 6.74 20.73 -35.21
N GLY A 26 7.86 20.70 -34.46
CA GLY A 26 8.16 21.69 -33.41
C GLY A 26 7.25 21.66 -32.18
N THR A 27 6.50 20.56 -31.98
CA THR A 27 5.49 20.43 -30.92
C THR A 27 6.02 19.81 -29.62
N PHE A 28 7.31 19.46 -29.57
CA PHE A 28 7.91 18.89 -28.37
C PHE A 28 8.38 19.97 -27.41
N VAL A 29 7.90 19.89 -26.18
CA VAL A 29 8.39 20.70 -25.05
C VAL A 29 9.09 19.80 -24.06
N GLU A 30 10.14 20.31 -23.43
CA GLU A 30 10.83 19.64 -22.34
C GLU A 30 9.90 19.58 -21.13
N GLU A 31 9.49 18.38 -20.75
CA GLU A 31 8.80 18.12 -19.51
C GLU A 31 9.89 17.97 -18.42
N LYS A 32 10.17 19.06 -17.72
CA LYS A 32 10.92 18.98 -16.47
C LYS A 32 10.05 18.15 -15.53
N GLU A 33 10.48 16.94 -15.21
CA GLU A 33 9.92 16.23 -14.07
C GLU A 33 9.99 17.22 -12.91
N ALA A 34 8.83 17.70 -12.47
CA ALA A 34 8.77 18.39 -11.21
C ALA A 34 9.39 17.44 -10.19
N PRO A 35 10.41 17.85 -9.42
CA PRO A 35 10.90 17.03 -8.34
C PRO A 35 9.68 16.60 -7.57
N SER A 36 9.54 15.31 -7.32
CA SER A 36 8.45 14.78 -6.49
C SER A 36 8.44 15.64 -5.22
N GLN A 37 7.50 16.54 -5.16
CA GLN A 37 7.32 17.40 -3.99
C GLN A 37 6.77 16.48 -2.91
N ILE A 38 7.69 15.81 -2.22
CA ILE A 38 7.41 15.30 -0.89
C ILE A 38 7.03 16.55 -0.11
N PRO A 39 5.79 16.65 0.40
CA PRO A 39 5.38 17.81 1.16
C PRO A 39 6.43 18.08 2.25
N PRO A 40 6.91 19.32 2.44
CA PRO A 40 7.93 19.63 3.42
C PRO A 40 7.56 19.22 4.85
N GLU A 41 6.30 18.97 5.11
CA GLU A 41 5.80 18.47 6.40
C GLU A 41 6.15 17.00 6.70
N LEU A 42 6.56 16.22 5.70
CA LEU A 42 6.97 14.81 5.87
C LEU A 42 8.49 14.63 5.97
N VAL A 43 9.25 15.69 5.79
CA VAL A 43 10.72 15.65 5.95
C VAL A 43 11.09 16.37 7.24
N SER A 44 10.82 15.76 8.38
CA SER A 44 11.52 16.13 9.61
C SER A 44 12.96 15.65 9.48
N TYR A 45 13.81 16.53 8.96
CA TYR A 45 15.24 16.25 8.89
C TYR A 45 15.84 16.39 10.29
N GLU A 46 15.85 15.29 11.03
CA GLU A 46 16.69 15.22 12.22
C GLU A 46 18.14 14.99 11.79
N PRO A 47 19.11 15.74 12.35
CA PRO A 47 20.51 15.48 12.08
C PRO A 47 20.87 14.06 12.51
N PRO A 48 21.88 13.43 11.85
CA PRO A 48 22.30 12.08 12.22
C PRO A 48 22.76 12.07 13.69
N LYS A 49 22.24 11.10 14.44
CA LYS A 49 22.56 10.88 15.86
C LYS A 49 23.35 9.59 16.03
N PRO A 50 24.32 9.53 16.95
CA PRO A 50 24.97 8.27 17.31
C PRO A 50 23.92 7.25 17.79
N LEU A 51 24.08 6.00 17.42
CA LEU A 51 23.11 4.92 17.76
C LEU A 51 22.75 4.85 19.25
N PRO A 52 23.67 5.02 20.21
CA PRO A 52 23.35 5.01 21.63
C PRO A 52 22.44 6.16 22.10
N GLU A 53 22.42 7.27 21.34
CA GLU A 53 21.63 8.46 21.66
C GLU A 53 20.23 8.44 21.02
N VAL A 54 19.97 7.44 20.14
CA VAL A 54 18.66 7.28 19.52
C VAL A 54 17.68 6.71 20.56
N PRO A 55 16.62 7.45 20.94
CA PRO A 55 15.62 6.91 21.87
C PRO A 55 14.90 5.73 21.20
N ALA A 56 14.96 4.57 21.81
CA ALA A 56 14.27 3.37 21.36
C ALA A 56 13.28 2.92 22.46
N PRO A 57 12.09 3.56 22.57
CA PRO A 57 11.06 3.02 23.44
C PRO A 57 10.68 1.61 22.93
N PRO A 58 10.34 0.68 23.84
CA PRO A 58 9.88 -0.64 23.41
C PRO A 58 8.70 -0.47 22.47
N PRO A 59 8.70 -1.09 21.27
CA PRO A 59 7.64 -0.95 20.30
C PRO A 59 6.33 -1.48 20.92
N GLU A 60 5.29 -0.66 20.86
CA GLU A 60 3.94 -1.12 21.17
C GLU A 60 3.60 -2.27 20.20
N ARG A 61 3.21 -3.43 20.74
CA ARG A 61 2.89 -4.61 19.95
C ARG A 61 1.40 -4.88 20.01
N LEU A 62 0.78 -4.91 18.84
CA LEU A 62 -0.62 -5.22 18.68
C LEU A 62 -0.79 -6.74 18.57
N SER A 63 -1.66 -7.31 19.40
CA SER A 63 -2.01 -8.73 19.30
C SER A 63 -2.95 -8.97 18.11
N THR A 64 -2.67 -9.98 17.30
CA THR A 64 -3.56 -10.40 16.22
C THR A 64 -4.83 -11.09 16.73
N GLY A 65 -4.91 -11.38 18.02
CA GLY A 65 -5.97 -12.16 18.61
C GLY A 65 -5.88 -13.67 18.36
N MET A 66 -4.79 -14.10 17.73
CA MET A 66 -4.49 -15.51 17.43
C MET A 66 -3.17 -15.88 18.09
N PRO A 67 -3.18 -16.65 19.20
CA PRO A 67 -1.98 -16.92 19.99
C PRO A 67 -0.82 -17.54 19.19
N GLU A 68 -1.14 -18.42 18.22
CA GLU A 68 -0.11 -19.05 17.37
C GLU A 68 0.55 -18.05 16.42
N VAL A 69 -0.22 -17.12 15.86
CA VAL A 69 0.31 -16.06 15.01
C VAL A 69 1.16 -15.11 15.85
N ASP A 70 0.67 -14.71 17.01
CA ASP A 70 1.39 -13.82 17.93
C ASP A 70 2.68 -14.49 18.45
N ARG A 71 2.67 -15.80 18.66
CA ARG A 71 3.88 -16.54 19.05
C ARG A 71 4.97 -16.48 17.97
N VAL A 72 4.57 -16.53 16.69
CA VAL A 72 5.53 -16.50 15.57
C VAL A 72 6.00 -15.07 15.27
N LEU A 73 5.07 -14.11 15.25
CA LEU A 73 5.36 -12.71 14.90
C LEU A 73 5.85 -11.87 16.08
N GLY A 74 5.59 -12.33 17.30
CA GLY A 74 5.80 -11.53 18.51
C GLY A 74 4.81 -10.36 18.63
N GLY A 75 3.66 -10.41 17.95
CA GLY A 75 2.71 -9.32 17.76
C GLY A 75 3.07 -8.41 16.57
N LEU A 76 2.15 -7.54 16.18
CA LEU A 76 2.34 -6.58 15.08
C LEU A 76 2.88 -5.26 15.62
N VAL A 77 3.92 -4.74 15.00
CA VAL A 77 4.49 -3.42 15.33
C VAL A 77 3.87 -2.38 14.39
N PRO A 78 3.35 -1.26 14.90
CA PRO A 78 2.88 -0.17 14.04
C PRO A 78 3.93 0.27 13.02
N GLY A 79 3.51 0.43 11.75
CA GLY A 79 4.40 0.76 10.65
C GLY A 79 5.19 -0.43 10.05
N ALA A 80 5.11 -1.63 10.64
CA ALA A 80 5.75 -2.81 10.07
C ALA A 80 4.99 -3.36 8.86
N VAL A 81 5.74 -3.91 7.91
CA VAL A 81 5.20 -4.68 6.77
C VAL A 81 5.46 -6.16 7.02
N VAL A 82 4.41 -6.97 6.96
CA VAL A 82 4.48 -8.42 7.17
C VAL A 82 4.05 -9.14 5.90
N LEU A 83 4.89 -10.04 5.41
CA LEU A 83 4.59 -10.86 4.22
C LEU A 83 4.20 -12.28 4.66
N PHE A 84 3.00 -12.72 4.24
CA PHE A 84 2.54 -14.09 4.40
C PHE A 84 2.69 -14.87 3.10
N GLY A 85 3.69 -15.73 3.02
CA GLY A 85 3.94 -16.63 1.88
C GLY A 85 3.39 -18.03 2.11
N GLY A 86 3.09 -18.75 1.02
CA GLY A 86 2.67 -20.14 1.07
C GLY A 86 2.01 -20.59 -0.22
N GLU A 87 1.79 -21.90 -0.36
CA GLU A 87 1.17 -22.50 -1.54
C GLU A 87 -0.29 -22.03 -1.74
N PRO A 88 -0.78 -22.03 -3.00
CA PRO A 88 -2.19 -21.79 -3.27
C PRO A 88 -3.09 -22.73 -2.48
N GLY A 89 -4.21 -22.22 -1.93
CA GLY A 89 -5.18 -23.04 -1.21
C GLY A 89 -4.87 -23.36 0.25
N ILE A 90 -3.68 -23.04 0.78
CA ILE A 90 -3.28 -23.36 2.17
C ILE A 90 -4.06 -22.56 3.24
N GLY A 91 -4.86 -21.57 2.84
CA GLY A 91 -5.68 -20.79 3.77
C GLY A 91 -5.16 -19.40 4.11
N LYS A 92 -4.15 -18.85 3.39
CA LYS A 92 -3.59 -17.51 3.63
C LYS A 92 -4.65 -16.41 3.75
N SER A 93 -5.55 -16.34 2.76
CA SER A 93 -6.62 -15.32 2.73
C SER A 93 -7.62 -15.48 3.87
N THR A 94 -7.85 -16.71 4.33
CA THR A 94 -8.70 -16.99 5.49
C THR A 94 -8.04 -16.52 6.78
N LEU A 95 -6.75 -16.84 6.95
CA LEU A 95 -5.95 -16.38 8.08
C LEU A 95 -5.89 -14.86 8.14
N LEU A 96 -5.58 -14.21 7.01
CA LEU A 96 -5.51 -12.75 6.93
C LEU A 96 -6.85 -12.08 7.24
N LEU A 97 -7.97 -12.67 6.79
CA LEU A 97 -9.30 -12.16 7.10
C LEU A 97 -9.62 -12.25 8.60
N GLN A 98 -9.24 -13.36 9.25
CA GLN A 98 -9.41 -13.52 10.70
C GLN A 98 -8.56 -12.52 11.48
N ILE A 99 -7.28 -12.34 11.10
CA ILE A 99 -6.40 -11.33 11.71
C ILE A 99 -7.00 -9.94 11.54
N ALA A 100 -7.42 -9.57 10.32
CA ALA A 100 -8.02 -8.28 10.02
C ALA A 100 -9.29 -8.02 10.85
N ALA A 101 -10.15 -9.04 10.98
CA ALA A 101 -11.37 -8.94 11.79
C ALA A 101 -11.05 -8.75 13.28
N ASN A 102 -10.11 -9.52 13.83
CA ASN A 102 -9.67 -9.37 15.22
C ASN A 102 -9.05 -7.98 15.50
N LEU A 103 -8.25 -7.47 14.58
CA LEU A 103 -7.66 -6.14 14.70
C LEU A 103 -8.73 -5.05 14.63
N ALA A 104 -9.73 -5.21 13.75
CA ALA A 104 -10.83 -4.27 13.62
C ALA A 104 -11.68 -4.17 14.89
N ASP A 105 -11.89 -5.27 15.60
CA ASP A 105 -12.60 -5.26 16.88
C ASP A 105 -11.80 -4.60 18.01
N ARG A 106 -10.48 -4.82 18.03
CA ARG A 106 -9.64 -4.42 19.16
C ARG A 106 -9.06 -3.03 19.04
N TYR A 107 -8.66 -2.65 17.82
CA TYR A 107 -7.84 -1.46 17.61
C TYR A 107 -8.49 -0.41 16.72
N GLY A 108 -9.60 -0.72 16.05
CA GLY A 108 -10.35 0.23 15.25
C GLY A 108 -10.38 -0.08 13.76
N LYS A 109 -10.35 0.93 12.91
CA LYS A 109 -10.57 0.76 11.45
C LYS A 109 -9.47 -0.05 10.79
N VAL A 110 -9.84 -1.10 10.07
CA VAL A 110 -8.95 -1.94 9.26
C VAL A 110 -9.46 -1.97 7.83
N LEU A 111 -8.55 -1.80 6.87
CA LEU A 111 -8.85 -1.94 5.45
C LEU A 111 -8.30 -3.28 4.94
N TYR A 112 -9.18 -4.11 4.40
CA TYR A 112 -8.83 -5.35 3.71
C TYR A 112 -8.94 -5.15 2.20
N VAL A 113 -7.83 -5.24 1.50
CA VAL A 113 -7.77 -5.07 0.05
C VAL A 113 -7.58 -6.42 -0.62
N SER A 114 -8.40 -6.71 -1.64
CA SER A 114 -8.30 -7.91 -2.46
C SER A 114 -8.18 -7.56 -3.93
N GLY A 115 -7.17 -8.11 -4.60
CA GLY A 115 -7.01 -8.02 -6.06
C GLY A 115 -7.66 -9.16 -6.84
N GLU A 116 -8.06 -10.24 -6.16
CA GLU A 116 -8.55 -11.47 -6.81
C GLU A 116 -10.01 -11.77 -6.48
N GLU A 117 -10.47 -11.47 -5.26
CA GLU A 117 -11.79 -11.83 -4.79
C GLU A 117 -12.74 -10.63 -4.72
N ALA A 118 -13.98 -10.84 -5.15
CA ALA A 118 -15.03 -9.85 -5.01
C ALA A 118 -15.44 -9.65 -3.53
N PRO A 119 -15.86 -8.45 -3.10
CA PRO A 119 -16.26 -8.17 -1.73
C PRO A 119 -17.37 -9.10 -1.21
N SER A 120 -18.28 -9.53 -2.08
CA SER A 120 -19.35 -10.49 -1.74
C SER A 120 -18.82 -11.85 -1.31
N GLN A 121 -17.76 -12.34 -1.96
CA GLN A 121 -17.12 -13.62 -1.61
C GLN A 121 -16.39 -13.53 -0.28
N ILE A 122 -15.69 -12.42 -0.05
CA ILE A 122 -15.01 -12.15 1.23
C ILE A 122 -16.04 -12.06 2.36
N LYS A 123 -17.19 -11.38 2.13
CA LYS A 123 -18.30 -11.30 3.08
C LYS A 123 -18.86 -12.68 3.44
N LEU A 124 -19.11 -13.54 2.45
CA LEU A 124 -19.58 -14.91 2.68
C LEU A 124 -18.59 -15.73 3.51
N ARG A 125 -17.29 -15.53 3.28
CA ARG A 125 -16.22 -16.17 4.07
C ARG A 125 -16.23 -15.66 5.51
N ALA A 126 -16.33 -14.35 5.73
CA ALA A 126 -16.44 -13.75 7.06
C ALA A 126 -17.67 -14.27 7.82
N GLN A 127 -18.82 -14.44 7.13
CA GLN A 127 -20.02 -15.03 7.70
C GLN A 127 -19.82 -16.47 8.18
N ARG A 128 -19.13 -17.31 7.38
CA ARG A 128 -18.80 -18.68 7.78
C ARG A 128 -17.85 -18.73 8.97
N LEU A 129 -16.97 -17.74 9.11
CA LEU A 129 -16.07 -17.60 10.26
C LEU A 129 -16.77 -17.03 11.49
N GLY A 130 -18.04 -16.59 11.35
CA GLY A 130 -18.83 -16.03 12.43
C GLY A 130 -18.35 -14.65 12.92
N HIS A 131 -17.55 -13.93 12.11
CA HIS A 131 -16.91 -12.70 12.55
C HIS A 131 -16.99 -11.60 11.47
N GLN A 132 -17.78 -10.55 11.75
CA GLN A 132 -18.05 -9.45 10.82
C GLN A 132 -18.02 -8.10 11.56
N PRO A 133 -16.85 -7.63 11.98
CA PRO A 133 -16.74 -6.37 12.70
C PRO A 133 -17.12 -5.16 11.82
N PRO A 134 -17.83 -4.16 12.33
CA PRO A 134 -18.23 -2.98 11.57
C PRO A 134 -17.06 -2.10 11.15
N ASN A 135 -15.92 -2.24 11.81
CA ASN A 135 -14.70 -1.48 11.53
C ASN A 135 -13.81 -2.13 10.47
N LEU A 136 -14.21 -3.28 9.89
CA LEU A 136 -13.50 -3.92 8.80
C LEU A 136 -14.04 -3.45 7.45
N PHE A 137 -13.25 -2.68 6.72
CA PHE A 137 -13.58 -2.15 5.40
C PHE A 137 -12.99 -3.03 4.31
N LEU A 138 -13.74 -3.26 3.24
CA LEU A 138 -13.31 -4.08 2.10
C LEU A 138 -13.14 -3.21 0.86
N LEU A 139 -12.02 -3.36 0.17
CA LEU A 139 -11.76 -2.77 -1.14
C LEU A 139 -11.33 -3.86 -2.11
N SER A 140 -11.98 -3.93 -3.28
CA SER A 140 -11.53 -4.78 -4.38
C SER A 140 -10.86 -3.89 -5.43
N SER A 141 -9.54 -4.03 -5.58
CA SER A 141 -8.76 -3.30 -6.56
C SER A 141 -7.47 -4.04 -6.86
N GLN A 142 -7.08 -4.03 -8.14
CA GLN A 142 -5.77 -4.49 -8.59
C GLN A 142 -4.74 -3.35 -8.62
N ASP A 143 -5.20 -2.12 -8.49
CA ASP A 143 -4.35 -0.93 -8.47
C ASP A 143 -4.05 -0.53 -7.02
N LEU A 144 -2.82 -0.80 -6.59
CA LEU A 144 -2.34 -0.45 -5.26
C LEU A 144 -2.06 1.05 -5.09
N SER A 145 -2.05 1.83 -6.18
CA SER A 145 -1.86 3.28 -6.11
C SER A 145 -3.00 3.99 -5.38
N LEU A 146 -4.18 3.34 -5.31
CA LEU A 146 -5.34 3.84 -4.57
C LEU A 146 -5.18 3.78 -3.05
N ILE A 147 -4.15 3.12 -2.54
CA ILE A 147 -3.89 2.93 -1.09
C ILE A 147 -2.98 4.05 -0.55
N HIS A 148 -2.52 4.94 -1.37
CA HIS A 148 -1.83 6.15 -0.91
C HIS A 148 -2.85 7.09 -0.25
N ILE A 149 -3.01 6.88 1.02
CA ILE A 149 -3.74 7.78 1.93
C ILE A 149 -2.72 8.67 2.62
#